data_8b9e005e4cd60aaa72215ad2abe4e721
#
_entry.id   8b9e005e4cd60aaa72215ad2abe4e721
#
_cell.length_a   1.000
_cell.length_b   1.000
_cell.length_c   1.000
_cell.angle_alpha   90.00
_cell.angle_beta   90.00
_cell.angle_gamma   90.00
#
_symmetry.space_group_name_H-M   'P 1'
#
loop_
_entity.id
_entity.type
_entity.pdbx_description
1 polymer ?
#
loop_
_entity_poly.entity_id
_entity_poly.type
_entity_poly.pdbx_seq_one_letter_code
_entity_poly.pdbx_strand_id
1 'polypeptide(L)'
;MGAVQKTIVDSGALDLSVDAHVHTGFAAGRDSVGVVVSAADRAGLTALTFADQVCPDTTWLPAYADAIGRARRRTEMTLRVAAEIEVVRQDGWLAWPVDLGQLEAVSVAVSRLPLATGPLGPRAVRSLLTAGDLTGAQVAEIVVNATIKGIERASRYAPTQLARPLSLLSQVGIDEDEVTADVIAALAAACRATGTAVEISEVWRSPAPGMVERLRAADVSLLAASDARYAGEVGQWQYLRRI
;
A
#
# COMPACT_ATOMS: atom_id res chain seq x y z
N MET A 1 -24.89 14.87 17.47
CA MET A 1 -25.13 14.19 16.16
C MET A 1 -24.58 15.11 15.10
N GLY A 2 -23.32 14.96 14.72
CA GLY A 2 -22.67 15.72 13.67
C GLY A 2 -22.81 14.95 12.35
N ALA A 3 -23.39 15.59 11.36
CA ALA A 3 -23.52 15.04 10.03
C ALA A 3 -22.12 14.89 9.41
N VAL A 4 -21.73 13.66 9.11
CA VAL A 4 -20.58 13.37 8.26
C VAL A 4 -20.95 13.87 6.86
N GLN A 5 -20.37 14.99 6.48
CA GLN A 5 -20.44 15.50 5.11
C GLN A 5 -19.72 14.50 4.20
N LYS A 6 -20.52 13.72 3.48
CA LYS A 6 -20.07 12.84 2.40
C LYS A 6 -19.62 13.76 1.26
N THR A 7 -18.34 14.07 1.20
CA THR A 7 -17.77 14.75 0.04
C THR A 7 -17.93 13.79 -1.13
N ILE A 8 -18.78 14.14 -2.08
CA ILE A 8 -18.87 13.47 -3.38
C ILE A 8 -17.59 13.85 -4.10
N VAL A 9 -16.59 12.97 -4.05
CA VAL A 9 -15.38 13.10 -4.87
C VAL A 9 -15.79 12.73 -6.28
N ASP A 10 -15.53 13.64 -7.22
CA ASP A 10 -15.71 13.45 -8.66
C ASP A 10 -14.97 12.18 -9.08
N SER A 11 -15.69 11.19 -9.65
CA SER A 11 -15.30 9.79 -9.73
C SER A 11 -14.27 9.47 -10.83
N GLY A 12 -13.31 10.34 -11.10
CA GLY A 12 -12.40 10.15 -12.24
C GLY A 12 -10.92 10.40 -11.97
N ALA A 13 -10.55 11.48 -11.30
CA ALA A 13 -9.15 11.86 -11.12
C ALA A 13 -8.60 11.48 -9.74
N LEU A 14 -7.31 11.06 -9.69
CA LEU A 14 -6.60 10.89 -8.43
C LEU A 14 -6.38 12.23 -7.75
N ASP A 15 -6.59 12.30 -6.44
CA ASP A 15 -6.24 13.46 -5.64
C ASP A 15 -4.73 13.48 -5.38
N LEU A 16 -4.01 14.27 -6.18
CA LEU A 16 -2.56 14.44 -6.07
C LEU A 16 -2.15 15.46 -4.98
N SER A 17 -3.10 16.04 -4.26
CA SER A 17 -2.82 16.84 -3.06
C SER A 17 -2.63 15.98 -1.80
N VAL A 18 -2.84 14.67 -1.92
CA VAL A 18 -2.68 13.69 -0.85
C VAL A 18 -1.58 12.69 -1.23
N ASP A 19 -0.71 12.35 -0.28
CA ASP A 19 0.23 11.25 -0.43
C ASP A 19 -0.10 10.16 0.61
N ALA A 20 -0.61 9.03 0.12
CA ALA A 20 -1.12 7.97 0.96
C ALA A 20 -0.04 7.02 1.51
N HIS A 21 1.23 7.16 1.09
CA HIS A 21 2.29 6.26 1.52
C HIS A 21 3.67 6.89 1.43
N VAL A 22 4.25 7.17 2.59
CA VAL A 22 5.66 7.60 2.70
C VAL A 22 6.37 6.84 3.82
N HIS A 23 7.68 6.65 3.65
CA HIS A 23 8.55 6.03 4.65
C HIS A 23 9.42 7.06 5.38
N THR A 24 9.89 6.68 6.57
CA THR A 24 10.81 7.48 7.38
C THR A 24 12.02 6.66 7.81
N GLY A 25 12.97 7.31 8.49
CA GLY A 25 14.14 6.66 9.07
C GLY A 25 13.84 5.69 10.22
N PHE A 26 12.58 5.44 10.56
CA PHE A 26 12.21 4.37 11.49
C PHE A 26 12.33 2.97 10.84
N ALA A 27 12.13 2.89 9.52
CA ALA A 27 12.28 1.63 8.78
C ALA A 27 13.00 1.83 7.44
N ALA A 28 12.25 1.89 6.31
CA ALA A 28 12.81 1.85 4.96
C ALA A 28 13.23 3.21 4.41
N GLY A 29 12.80 4.31 5.03
CA GLY A 29 13.16 5.68 4.62
C GLY A 29 14.50 6.15 5.18
N ARG A 30 14.96 7.31 4.71
CA ARG A 30 16.24 7.92 5.12
C ARG A 30 16.05 9.13 6.02
N ASP A 31 14.90 9.81 5.90
CA ASP A 31 14.67 11.10 6.52
C ASP A 31 13.79 10.99 7.77
N SER A 32 13.93 11.94 8.67
CA SER A 32 13.06 12.04 9.85
C SER A 32 11.65 12.49 9.45
N VAL A 33 10.65 12.19 10.29
CA VAL A 33 9.26 12.66 10.13
C VAL A 33 9.21 14.16 9.84
N GLY A 34 9.97 14.99 10.57
CA GLY A 34 9.95 16.44 10.38
C GLY A 34 10.49 16.89 9.01
N VAL A 35 11.48 16.19 8.47
CA VAL A 35 12.04 16.48 7.13
C VAL A 35 11.04 16.09 6.04
N VAL A 36 10.39 14.92 6.19
CA VAL A 36 9.35 14.45 5.27
C VAL A 36 8.14 15.41 5.26
N VAL A 37 7.65 15.84 6.44
CA VAL A 37 6.56 16.84 6.54
C VAL A 37 6.94 18.14 5.85
N SER A 38 8.15 18.65 6.09
CA SER A 38 8.60 19.89 5.43
C SER A 38 8.70 19.76 3.91
N ALA A 39 9.00 18.57 3.39
CA ALA A 39 8.99 18.30 1.95
C ALA A 39 7.56 18.28 1.40
N ALA A 40 6.65 17.63 2.11
CA ALA A 40 5.23 17.57 1.76
C ALA A 40 4.57 18.96 1.75
N ASP A 41 4.85 19.81 2.74
CA ASP A 41 4.41 21.21 2.78
C ASP A 41 4.91 21.99 1.53
N ARG A 42 6.19 21.84 1.18
CA ARG A 42 6.75 22.48 -0.04
C ARG A 42 6.15 21.94 -1.32
N ALA A 43 5.73 20.67 -1.35
CA ALA A 43 5.05 20.07 -2.49
C ALA A 43 3.57 20.48 -2.58
N GLY A 44 3.04 21.20 -1.59
CA GLY A 44 1.65 21.65 -1.53
C GLY A 44 0.66 20.55 -1.17
N LEU A 45 1.12 19.49 -0.49
CA LEU A 45 0.23 18.44 -0.04
C LEU A 45 -0.65 18.90 1.13
N THR A 46 -1.87 18.40 1.18
CA THR A 46 -2.87 18.67 2.24
C THR A 46 -3.00 17.52 3.23
N ALA A 47 -2.58 16.32 2.81
CA ALA A 47 -2.57 15.15 3.69
C ALA A 47 -1.40 14.21 3.36
N LEU A 48 -0.91 13.53 4.39
CA LEU A 48 0.22 12.62 4.31
C LEU A 48 0.00 11.40 5.22
N THR A 49 0.17 10.20 4.69
CA THR A 49 0.14 8.97 5.47
C THR A 49 1.54 8.40 5.59
N PHE A 50 2.03 8.32 6.81
CA PHE A 50 3.27 7.62 7.13
C PHE A 50 2.99 6.13 7.25
N ALA A 51 3.67 5.28 6.48
CA ALA A 51 3.43 3.83 6.43
C ALA A 51 4.75 3.05 6.43
N ASP A 52 5.54 3.24 7.48
CA ASP A 52 6.79 2.52 7.64
C ASP A 52 6.56 1.00 7.80
N GLN A 53 7.46 0.21 7.22
CA GLN A 53 7.39 -1.25 7.25
C GLN A 53 7.60 -1.78 8.66
N VAL A 54 6.70 -2.67 9.09
CA VAL A 54 6.78 -3.35 10.39
C VAL A 54 6.95 -4.86 10.23
N CYS A 55 7.45 -5.47 11.28
CA CYS A 55 7.56 -6.91 11.43
C CYS A 55 7.25 -7.31 12.88
N PRO A 56 7.15 -8.61 13.22
CA PRO A 56 6.84 -9.04 14.59
C PRO A 56 7.78 -8.47 15.66
N ASP A 57 9.03 -8.20 15.32
CA ASP A 57 10.04 -7.68 16.25
C ASP A 57 10.07 -6.13 16.32
N THR A 58 9.13 -5.44 15.67
CA THR A 58 9.06 -3.97 15.67
C THR A 58 8.70 -3.45 17.06
N THR A 59 9.56 -2.60 17.63
CA THR A 59 9.38 -2.00 18.96
C THR A 59 9.30 -0.48 18.95
N TRP A 60 9.54 0.16 17.81
CA TRP A 60 9.66 1.61 17.67
C TRP A 60 8.33 2.33 17.40
N LEU A 61 7.20 1.61 17.25
CA LEU A 61 5.89 2.22 16.92
C LEU A 61 5.47 3.34 17.89
N PRO A 62 5.65 3.25 19.23
CA PRO A 62 5.32 4.36 20.11
C PRO A 62 6.12 5.63 19.81
N ALA A 63 7.43 5.50 19.59
CA ALA A 63 8.29 6.64 19.25
C ALA A 63 7.97 7.26 17.88
N TYR A 64 7.57 6.42 16.92
CA TYR A 64 7.10 6.82 15.60
C TYR A 64 5.81 7.63 15.68
N ALA A 65 4.79 7.12 16.35
CA ALA A 65 3.53 7.83 16.54
C ALA A 65 3.74 9.16 17.29
N ASP A 66 4.58 9.18 18.32
CA ASP A 66 4.97 10.40 19.02
C ASP A 66 5.66 11.42 18.12
N ALA A 67 6.54 10.98 17.22
CA ALA A 67 7.21 11.86 16.25
C ALA A 67 6.21 12.49 15.29
N ILE A 68 5.25 11.72 14.75
CA ILE A 68 4.16 12.22 13.90
C ILE A 68 3.24 13.15 14.72
N GLY A 69 2.90 12.79 15.96
CA GLY A 69 2.11 13.64 16.87
C GLY A 69 2.78 14.99 17.15
N ARG A 70 4.11 15.05 17.26
CA ARG A 70 4.84 16.32 17.37
C ARG A 70 4.79 17.11 16.06
N ALA A 71 4.88 16.45 14.92
CA ALA A 71 4.81 17.09 13.61
C ALA A 71 3.42 17.69 13.33
N ARG A 72 2.34 17.02 13.70
CA ARG A 72 0.95 17.51 13.61
C ARG A 72 0.75 18.90 14.21
N ARG A 73 1.49 19.24 15.28
CA ARG A 73 1.38 20.56 15.92
C ARG A 73 2.09 21.69 15.17
N ARG A 74 2.75 21.38 14.06
CA ARG A 74 3.61 22.33 13.31
C ARG A 74 3.20 22.48 11.85
N THR A 75 2.12 21.82 11.44
CA THR A 75 1.58 21.90 10.07
C THR A 75 0.05 21.86 10.12
N GLU A 76 -0.59 22.47 9.14
CA GLU A 76 -2.03 22.37 8.92
C GLU A 76 -2.40 21.11 8.12
N MET A 77 -1.40 20.38 7.62
CA MET A 77 -1.58 19.16 6.86
C MET A 77 -2.14 18.05 7.76
N THR A 78 -3.07 17.27 7.23
CA THR A 78 -3.54 16.06 7.90
C THR A 78 -2.46 14.98 7.84
N LEU A 79 -1.91 14.58 8.98
CA LEU A 79 -0.95 13.50 9.07
C LEU A 79 -1.63 12.25 9.63
N ARG A 80 -1.37 11.07 9.03
CA ARG A 80 -1.90 9.79 9.49
C ARG A 80 -0.76 8.87 9.89
N VAL A 81 -0.93 8.17 11.04
CA VAL A 81 -0.03 7.12 11.50
C VAL A 81 -0.51 5.80 10.96
N ALA A 82 0.22 5.22 10.02
CA ALA A 82 -0.05 3.88 9.50
C ALA A 82 1.21 3.01 9.60
N ALA A 83 1.06 1.74 9.29
CA ALA A 83 2.18 0.82 9.11
C ALA A 83 1.97 -0.03 7.86
N GLU A 84 3.04 -0.25 7.09
CA GLU A 84 3.05 -1.24 6.02
C GLU A 84 3.30 -2.62 6.62
N ILE A 85 2.37 -3.55 6.38
CA ILE A 85 2.42 -4.90 6.92
C ILE A 85 2.39 -5.92 5.79
N GLU A 86 3.40 -6.78 5.77
CA GLU A 86 3.55 -7.82 4.75
C GLU A 86 2.61 -8.99 4.99
N VAL A 87 1.97 -9.50 3.94
CA VAL A 87 1.29 -10.80 3.93
C VAL A 87 2.36 -11.88 3.77
N VAL A 88 2.49 -12.75 4.77
CA VAL A 88 3.58 -13.73 4.82
C VAL A 88 3.14 -15.17 4.59
N ARG A 89 1.85 -15.43 4.43
CA ARG A 89 1.29 -16.78 4.20
C ARG A 89 0.12 -16.72 3.22
N GLN A 90 -0.13 -17.83 2.53
CA GLN A 90 -1.25 -17.98 1.57
C GLN A 90 -2.64 -17.80 2.19
N ASP A 91 -2.77 -18.02 3.50
CA ASP A 91 -4.02 -17.79 4.23
C ASP A 91 -4.25 -16.33 4.61
N GLY A 92 -3.42 -15.41 4.10
CA GLY A 92 -3.49 -13.98 4.36
C GLY A 92 -2.95 -13.57 5.73
N TRP A 93 -2.12 -14.41 6.38
CA TRP A 93 -1.50 -14.04 7.64
C TRP A 93 -0.52 -12.88 7.42
N LEU A 94 -0.66 -11.87 8.28
CA LEU A 94 0.12 -10.64 8.25
C LEU A 94 1.25 -10.69 9.29
N ALA A 95 2.39 -10.09 8.96
CA ALA A 95 3.53 -9.98 9.86
C ALA A 95 3.30 -8.88 10.93
N TRP A 96 2.27 -9.08 11.77
CA TRP A 96 1.86 -8.12 12.78
C TRP A 96 2.97 -7.83 13.79
N PRO A 97 3.22 -6.57 14.16
CA PRO A 97 4.00 -6.24 15.34
C PRO A 97 3.20 -6.59 16.61
N VAL A 98 3.89 -6.68 17.74
CA VAL A 98 3.26 -7.04 19.03
C VAL A 98 2.26 -5.97 19.49
N ASP A 99 2.55 -4.69 19.22
CA ASP A 99 1.71 -3.56 19.63
C ASP A 99 1.24 -2.79 18.39
N LEU A 100 -0.08 -2.68 18.23
CA LEU A 100 -0.76 -1.95 17.17
C LEU A 100 -1.46 -0.68 17.70
N GLY A 101 -1.46 -0.45 19.00
CA GLY A 101 -2.37 0.47 19.69
C GLY A 101 -2.35 1.93 19.26
N GLN A 102 -1.40 2.33 18.41
CA GLN A 102 -1.25 3.71 17.95
C GLN A 102 -1.46 3.88 16.44
N LEU A 103 -1.77 2.81 15.74
CA LEU A 103 -2.02 2.86 14.29
C LEU A 103 -3.44 3.35 14.00
N GLU A 104 -3.54 4.32 13.10
CA GLU A 104 -4.80 4.87 12.59
C GLU A 104 -5.21 4.22 11.27
N ALA A 105 -4.27 3.54 10.59
CA ALA A 105 -4.50 2.78 9.37
C ALA A 105 -3.45 1.68 9.20
N VAL A 106 -3.74 0.74 8.31
CA VAL A 106 -2.83 -0.33 7.91
C VAL A 106 -2.68 -0.33 6.39
N SER A 107 -1.44 -0.36 5.91
CA SER A 107 -1.12 -0.55 4.50
C SER A 107 -0.65 -2.00 4.30
N VAL A 108 -1.48 -2.81 3.62
CA VAL A 108 -1.19 -4.23 3.37
C VAL A 108 -0.34 -4.37 2.12
N ALA A 109 0.77 -5.10 2.21
CA ALA A 109 1.68 -5.33 1.10
C ALA A 109 1.90 -6.82 0.82
N VAL A 110 2.14 -7.15 -0.46
CA VAL A 110 2.62 -8.46 -0.91
C VAL A 110 3.86 -8.23 -1.77
N SER A 111 5.02 -8.13 -1.14
CA SER A 111 6.30 -7.92 -1.81
C SER A 111 7.08 -9.21 -2.04
N ARG A 112 6.64 -10.30 -1.44
CA ARG A 112 7.17 -11.65 -1.58
C ARG A 112 6.05 -12.64 -1.81
N LEU A 113 6.30 -13.71 -2.57
CA LEU A 113 5.29 -14.75 -2.82
C LEU A 113 5.00 -15.52 -1.52
N PRO A 114 3.79 -15.41 -0.96
CA PRO A 114 3.46 -16.02 0.33
C PRO A 114 3.11 -17.50 0.14
N LEU A 115 4.08 -18.38 0.32
CA LEU A 115 3.87 -19.84 0.26
C LEU A 115 3.64 -20.43 1.66
N ALA A 116 3.15 -21.67 1.70
CA ALA A 116 2.96 -22.42 2.95
C ALA A 116 4.28 -22.64 3.71
N THR A 117 5.38 -22.76 2.98
CA THR A 117 6.74 -22.93 3.51
C THR A 117 7.42 -21.64 3.94
N GLY A 118 6.76 -20.51 3.73
CA GLY A 118 7.27 -19.16 3.99
C GLY A 118 7.36 -18.29 2.72
N PRO A 119 7.49 -16.97 2.88
CA PRO A 119 7.47 -16.05 1.76
C PRO A 119 8.78 -16.10 0.95
N LEU A 120 8.66 -16.20 -0.38
CA LEU A 120 9.78 -16.21 -1.31
C LEU A 120 9.98 -14.82 -1.95
N GLY A 121 11.22 -14.34 -1.95
CA GLY A 121 11.59 -13.11 -2.63
C GLY A 121 11.57 -13.24 -4.16
N PRO A 122 11.54 -12.11 -4.91
CA PRO A 122 11.42 -12.10 -6.38
C PRO A 122 12.46 -12.96 -7.11
N ARG A 123 13.70 -13.00 -6.61
CA ARG A 123 14.75 -13.83 -7.22
C ARG A 123 14.41 -15.32 -7.18
N ALA A 124 13.94 -15.82 -6.04
CA ALA A 124 13.57 -17.23 -5.89
C ALA A 124 12.35 -17.57 -6.75
N VAL A 125 11.35 -16.67 -6.81
CA VAL A 125 10.16 -16.83 -7.67
C VAL A 125 10.57 -16.93 -9.14
N ARG A 126 11.46 -16.04 -9.63
CA ARG A 126 11.99 -16.13 -10.99
C ARG A 126 12.67 -17.46 -11.29
N SER A 127 13.42 -18.01 -10.31
CA SER A 127 14.05 -19.34 -10.49
C SER A 127 13.01 -20.44 -10.66
N LEU A 128 11.92 -20.43 -9.86
CA LEU A 128 10.83 -21.41 -10.00
C LEU A 128 10.06 -21.28 -11.33
N LEU A 129 9.83 -20.04 -11.79
CA LEU A 129 9.23 -19.79 -13.10
C LEU A 129 10.13 -20.32 -14.24
N THR A 130 11.44 -20.07 -14.17
CA THR A 130 12.40 -20.56 -15.17
C THR A 130 12.52 -22.09 -15.17
N ALA A 131 12.42 -22.73 -14.01
CA ALA A 131 12.45 -24.18 -13.88
C ALA A 131 11.13 -24.86 -14.31
N GLY A 132 10.04 -24.08 -14.46
CA GLY A 132 8.70 -24.62 -14.76
C GLY A 132 7.99 -25.20 -13.52
N ASP A 133 8.51 -24.97 -12.33
CA ASP A 133 7.89 -25.41 -11.07
C ASP A 133 6.65 -24.58 -10.73
N LEU A 134 6.57 -23.35 -11.22
CA LEU A 134 5.42 -22.46 -11.15
C LEU A 134 5.16 -21.82 -12.51
N THR A 135 3.89 -21.54 -12.79
CA THR A 135 3.47 -20.71 -13.94
C THR A 135 3.16 -19.28 -13.49
N GLY A 136 3.18 -18.32 -14.44
CA GLY A 136 2.79 -16.93 -14.16
C GLY A 136 1.37 -16.84 -13.59
N ALA A 137 0.43 -17.59 -14.15
CA ALA A 137 -0.96 -17.65 -13.66
C ALA A 137 -1.05 -18.14 -12.21
N GLN A 138 -0.30 -19.18 -11.84
CA GLN A 138 -0.26 -19.68 -10.46
C GLN A 138 0.32 -18.64 -9.49
N VAL A 139 1.39 -17.94 -9.88
CA VAL A 139 1.95 -16.86 -9.05
C VAL A 139 0.94 -15.73 -8.86
N ALA A 140 0.28 -15.30 -9.94
CA ALA A 140 -0.76 -14.25 -9.88
C ALA A 140 -1.92 -14.65 -8.98
N GLU A 141 -2.41 -15.88 -9.10
CA GLU A 141 -3.49 -16.42 -8.26
C GLU A 141 -3.10 -16.47 -6.77
N ILE A 142 -1.89 -16.95 -6.45
CA ILE A 142 -1.39 -16.98 -5.07
C ILE A 142 -1.31 -15.56 -4.50
N VAL A 143 -0.74 -14.62 -5.24
CA VAL A 143 -0.61 -13.21 -4.82
C VAL A 143 -1.98 -12.62 -4.52
N VAL A 144 -2.93 -12.72 -5.47
CA VAL A 144 -4.24 -12.10 -5.30
C VAL A 144 -5.05 -12.76 -4.19
N ASN A 145 -5.08 -14.10 -4.12
CA ASN A 145 -5.80 -14.80 -3.05
C ASN A 145 -5.24 -14.47 -1.66
N ALA A 146 -3.93 -14.39 -1.52
CA ALA A 146 -3.31 -14.01 -0.24
C ALA A 146 -3.58 -12.53 0.09
N THR A 147 -3.59 -11.65 -0.91
CA THR A 147 -3.97 -10.23 -0.76
C THR A 147 -5.39 -10.08 -0.26
N ILE A 148 -6.37 -10.75 -0.88
CA ILE A 148 -7.79 -10.73 -0.47
C ILE A 148 -7.92 -11.12 1.01
N LYS A 149 -7.34 -12.25 1.39
CA LYS A 149 -7.38 -12.72 2.78
C LYS A 149 -6.65 -11.78 3.74
N GLY A 150 -5.56 -11.14 3.28
CA GLY A 150 -4.80 -10.16 4.04
C GLY A 150 -5.60 -8.91 4.35
N ILE A 151 -6.26 -8.30 3.35
CA ILE A 151 -7.11 -7.11 3.57
C ILE A 151 -8.35 -7.44 4.40
N GLU A 152 -8.96 -8.62 4.23
CA GLU A 152 -10.07 -9.09 5.08
C GLU A 152 -9.66 -9.22 6.55
N ARG A 153 -8.41 -9.60 6.84
CA ARG A 153 -7.87 -9.64 8.21
C ARG A 153 -7.58 -8.23 8.72
N ALA A 154 -6.86 -7.43 7.94
CA ALA A 154 -6.43 -6.10 8.33
C ALA A 154 -7.61 -5.17 8.63
N SER A 155 -8.64 -5.19 7.80
CA SER A 155 -9.83 -4.34 7.93
C SER A 155 -10.64 -4.54 9.23
N ARG A 156 -10.41 -5.65 9.93
CA ARG A 156 -11.01 -5.91 11.26
C ARG A 156 -10.34 -5.12 12.37
N TYR A 157 -9.14 -4.58 12.14
CA TYR A 157 -8.35 -3.88 13.14
C TYR A 157 -8.31 -2.38 12.91
N ALA A 158 -8.19 -1.94 11.64
CA ALA A 158 -8.09 -0.53 11.28
C ALA A 158 -8.53 -0.29 9.84
N PRO A 159 -8.82 0.95 9.45
CA PRO A 159 -8.93 1.36 8.05
C PRO A 159 -7.74 0.84 7.26
N THR A 160 -8.00 0.20 6.13
CA THR A 160 -6.99 -0.54 5.37
C THR A 160 -6.80 0.07 3.99
N GLN A 161 -5.57 0.15 3.56
CA GLN A 161 -5.17 0.42 2.19
C GLN A 161 -4.28 -0.72 1.68
N LEU A 162 -4.27 -0.94 0.37
CA LEU A 162 -3.48 -1.97 -0.28
C LEU A 162 -2.29 -1.31 -0.99
N ALA A 163 -1.09 -1.52 -0.46
CA ALA A 163 0.14 -0.95 -0.98
C ALA A 163 0.56 -1.61 -2.30
N ARG A 164 0.87 -0.80 -3.31
CA ARG A 164 1.47 -1.21 -4.59
C ARG A 164 1.01 -2.60 -5.07
N PRO A 165 -0.31 -2.84 -5.21
CA PRO A 165 -0.82 -4.16 -5.56
C PRO A 165 -0.18 -4.66 -6.84
N LEU A 166 0.07 -5.98 -6.88
CA LEU A 166 0.65 -6.68 -8.03
C LEU A 166 2.12 -6.31 -8.36
N SER A 167 2.78 -5.41 -7.61
CA SER A 167 4.18 -5.03 -7.88
C SER A 167 5.15 -6.22 -7.88
N LEU A 168 4.84 -7.31 -7.16
CA LEU A 168 5.63 -8.54 -7.23
C LEU A 168 5.59 -9.16 -8.62
N LEU A 169 4.45 -9.12 -9.33
CA LEU A 169 4.31 -9.71 -10.66
C LEU A 169 5.28 -9.07 -11.64
N SER A 170 5.30 -7.74 -11.73
CA SER A 170 6.22 -7.02 -12.59
C SER A 170 7.69 -7.29 -12.23
N GLN A 171 8.01 -7.40 -10.93
CA GLN A 171 9.36 -7.74 -10.48
C GLN A 171 9.83 -9.13 -10.91
N VAL A 172 8.92 -10.07 -11.13
CA VAL A 172 9.26 -11.43 -11.57
C VAL A 172 9.05 -11.67 -13.07
N GLY A 173 8.68 -10.60 -13.82
CA GLY A 173 8.52 -10.65 -15.26
C GLY A 173 7.16 -11.18 -15.72
N ILE A 174 6.14 -11.10 -14.85
CA ILE A 174 4.74 -11.41 -15.18
C ILE A 174 4.02 -10.10 -15.46
N ASP A 175 3.35 -10.01 -16.59
CA ASP A 175 2.53 -8.87 -16.96
C ASP A 175 1.24 -8.88 -16.13
N GLU A 176 0.79 -7.72 -15.65
CA GLU A 176 -0.49 -7.59 -14.95
C GLU A 176 -1.68 -7.94 -15.87
N ASP A 177 -1.54 -7.84 -17.17
CA ASP A 177 -2.55 -8.27 -18.16
C ASP A 177 -2.73 -9.81 -18.21
N GLU A 178 -1.80 -10.58 -17.68
CA GLU A 178 -1.95 -12.04 -17.50
C GLU A 178 -2.91 -12.40 -16.35
N VAL A 179 -3.24 -11.44 -15.48
CA VAL A 179 -4.21 -11.65 -14.39
C VAL A 179 -5.61 -11.69 -14.98
N THR A 180 -6.31 -12.80 -14.78
CA THR A 180 -7.63 -13.00 -15.38
C THR A 180 -8.67 -12.02 -14.85
N ALA A 181 -9.69 -11.73 -15.63
CA ALA A 181 -10.78 -10.81 -15.27
C ALA A 181 -11.50 -11.26 -13.97
N ASP A 182 -11.69 -12.57 -13.78
CA ASP A 182 -12.35 -13.11 -12.58
C ASP A 182 -11.52 -12.87 -11.32
N VAL A 183 -10.19 -13.01 -11.41
CA VAL A 183 -9.26 -12.77 -10.29
C VAL A 183 -9.27 -11.29 -9.90
N ILE A 184 -9.30 -10.39 -10.89
CA ILE A 184 -9.41 -8.93 -10.66
C ILE A 184 -10.77 -8.58 -10.06
N ALA A 185 -11.85 -9.17 -10.56
CA ALA A 185 -13.19 -8.95 -10.03
C ALA A 185 -13.30 -9.39 -8.56
N ALA A 186 -12.67 -10.52 -8.20
CA ALA A 186 -12.60 -10.98 -6.82
C ALA A 186 -11.84 -10.01 -5.92
N LEU A 187 -10.68 -9.50 -6.36
CA LEU A 187 -9.91 -8.48 -5.63
C LEU A 187 -10.73 -7.19 -5.42
N ALA A 188 -11.36 -6.69 -6.48
CA ALA A 188 -12.18 -5.49 -6.42
C ALA A 188 -13.38 -5.68 -5.48
N ALA A 189 -14.04 -6.84 -5.52
CA ALA A 189 -15.13 -7.17 -4.61
C ALA A 189 -14.68 -7.18 -3.14
N ALA A 190 -13.51 -7.77 -2.86
CA ALA A 190 -12.93 -7.79 -1.52
C ALA A 190 -12.55 -6.38 -1.04
N CYS A 191 -11.95 -5.53 -1.89
CA CYS A 191 -11.65 -4.14 -1.57
C CYS A 191 -12.93 -3.37 -1.19
N ARG A 192 -14.01 -3.50 -1.97
CA ARG A 192 -15.30 -2.86 -1.65
C ARG A 192 -15.92 -3.38 -0.37
N ALA A 193 -15.93 -4.70 -0.19
CA ALA A 193 -16.53 -5.33 1.00
C ALA A 193 -15.83 -4.95 2.30
N THR A 194 -14.51 -4.70 2.24
CA THR A 194 -13.68 -4.33 3.40
C THR A 194 -13.50 -2.81 3.54
N GLY A 195 -13.93 -2.01 2.55
CA GLY A 195 -13.64 -0.58 2.49
C GLY A 195 -12.16 -0.29 2.25
N THR A 196 -11.40 -1.26 1.71
CA THR A 196 -9.97 -1.10 1.43
C THR A 196 -9.78 -0.22 0.20
N ALA A 197 -9.01 0.86 0.33
CA ALA A 197 -8.55 1.65 -0.80
C ALA A 197 -7.28 1.05 -1.41
N VAL A 198 -7.10 1.24 -2.72
CA VAL A 198 -5.93 0.74 -3.46
C VAL A 198 -4.98 1.89 -3.77
N GLU A 199 -3.73 1.76 -3.35
CA GLU A 199 -2.68 2.71 -3.67
C GLU A 199 -2.21 2.52 -5.12
N ILE A 200 -2.02 3.64 -5.82
CA ILE A 200 -1.28 3.67 -7.06
C ILE A 200 0.07 4.27 -6.75
N SER A 201 1.11 3.45 -6.83
CA SER A 201 2.45 3.84 -6.41
C SER A 201 3.24 4.51 -7.53
N GLU A 202 3.74 5.72 -7.27
CA GLU A 202 4.61 6.48 -8.17
C GLU A 202 5.93 5.73 -8.46
N VAL A 203 6.61 5.29 -7.40
CA VAL A 203 7.93 4.62 -7.50
C VAL A 203 7.82 3.26 -8.17
N TRP A 204 6.82 2.47 -7.81
CA TRP A 204 6.64 1.12 -8.36
C TRP A 204 5.90 1.10 -9.68
N ARG A 205 5.24 2.20 -10.06
CA ARG A 205 4.36 2.28 -11.25
C ARG A 205 3.35 1.14 -11.28
N SER A 206 2.80 0.83 -10.13
CA SER A 206 1.89 -0.30 -9.90
C SER A 206 0.68 0.18 -9.10
N PRO A 207 -0.52 -0.30 -9.47
CA PRO A 207 -0.81 -1.14 -10.63
C PRO A 207 -0.64 -0.43 -11.97
N ALA A 208 -0.50 -1.20 -13.05
CA ALA A 208 -0.39 -0.69 -14.42
C ALA A 208 -1.67 0.07 -14.84
N PRO A 209 -1.60 1.00 -15.83
CA PRO A 209 -2.75 1.83 -16.21
C PRO A 209 -4.02 1.03 -16.55
N GLY A 210 -3.89 -0.08 -17.29
CA GLY A 210 -5.03 -0.95 -17.61
C GLY A 210 -5.69 -1.56 -16.38
N MET A 211 -4.90 -1.90 -15.34
CA MET A 211 -5.41 -2.39 -14.08
C MET A 211 -6.10 -1.28 -13.27
N VAL A 212 -5.53 -0.07 -13.27
CA VAL A 212 -6.15 1.11 -12.64
C VAL A 212 -7.54 1.37 -13.21
N GLU A 213 -7.69 1.30 -14.54
CA GLU A 213 -8.99 1.46 -15.21
C GLU A 213 -9.99 0.37 -14.79
N ARG A 214 -9.55 -0.89 -14.71
CA ARG A 214 -10.40 -2.02 -14.26
C ARG A 214 -10.87 -1.83 -12.81
N LEU A 215 -9.98 -1.41 -11.91
CA LEU A 215 -10.31 -1.14 -10.51
C LEU A 215 -11.27 0.04 -10.38
N ARG A 216 -11.05 1.11 -11.16
CA ARG A 216 -11.93 2.27 -11.23
C ARG A 216 -13.32 1.89 -11.74
N ALA A 217 -13.39 1.13 -12.83
CA ALA A 217 -14.64 0.63 -13.39
C ALA A 217 -15.40 -0.30 -12.42
N ALA A 218 -14.70 -0.95 -11.50
CA ALA A 218 -15.26 -1.77 -10.45
C ALA A 218 -15.58 -0.99 -9.16
N ASP A 219 -15.56 0.35 -9.18
CA ASP A 219 -15.85 1.24 -8.05
C ASP A 219 -14.98 0.99 -6.82
N VAL A 220 -13.68 0.74 -7.04
CA VAL A 220 -12.68 0.64 -5.99
C VAL A 220 -12.09 2.02 -5.71
N SER A 221 -12.01 2.42 -4.45
CA SER A 221 -11.35 3.66 -4.05
C SER A 221 -9.86 3.60 -4.35
N LEU A 222 -9.32 4.62 -5.03
CA LEU A 222 -7.91 4.71 -5.43
C LEU A 222 -7.23 5.86 -4.69
N LEU A 223 -5.97 5.66 -4.30
CA LEU A 223 -5.15 6.63 -3.57
C LEU A 223 -3.84 6.88 -4.33
N ALA A 224 -3.42 8.14 -4.38
CA ALA A 224 -2.08 8.49 -4.84
C ALA A 224 -1.06 8.18 -3.73
N ALA A 225 0.01 7.46 -4.06
CA ALA A 225 1.06 7.08 -3.13
C ALA A 225 2.43 7.28 -3.78
N SER A 226 3.31 8.08 -3.17
CA SER A 226 4.68 8.20 -3.67
C SER A 226 5.51 6.96 -3.39
N ASP A 227 5.27 6.29 -2.25
CA ASP A 227 6.16 5.27 -1.67
C ASP A 227 7.57 5.87 -1.44
N ALA A 228 7.61 7.16 -1.09
CA ALA A 228 8.83 7.94 -0.94
C ALA A 228 9.71 7.39 0.19
N ARG A 229 10.99 7.21 -0.08
CA ARG A 229 12.02 6.78 0.90
C ARG A 229 12.96 7.89 1.32
N TYR A 230 12.87 9.04 0.66
CA TYR A 230 13.54 10.28 1.04
C TYR A 230 12.71 11.50 0.65
N ALA A 231 12.94 12.61 1.31
CA ALA A 231 12.14 13.82 1.20
C ALA A 231 11.99 14.37 -0.22
N GLY A 232 12.98 14.13 -1.09
CA GLY A 232 12.93 14.59 -2.48
C GLY A 232 11.94 13.86 -3.39
N GLU A 233 11.38 12.73 -2.94
CA GLU A 233 10.38 11.96 -3.68
C GLU A 233 8.94 12.33 -3.28
N VAL A 234 8.75 12.93 -2.11
CA VAL A 234 7.43 13.23 -1.54
C VAL A 234 6.66 14.19 -2.43
N GLY A 235 5.46 13.80 -2.87
CA GLY A 235 4.61 14.62 -3.72
C GLY A 235 5.17 14.84 -5.14
N GLN A 236 6.16 14.05 -5.57
CA GLN A 236 6.73 14.14 -6.92
C GLN A 236 6.01 13.16 -7.86
N TRP A 237 5.02 13.70 -8.57
CA TRP A 237 4.14 12.92 -9.42
C TRP A 237 4.58 12.99 -10.89
N GLN A 238 5.15 11.92 -11.42
CA GLN A 238 5.50 11.77 -12.84
C GLN A 238 4.66 10.68 -13.52
N TYR A 239 4.53 9.53 -12.88
CA TYR A 239 3.71 8.43 -13.35
C TYR A 239 2.22 8.72 -13.14
N LEU A 240 1.83 9.12 -11.93
CA LEU A 240 0.44 9.34 -11.55
C LEU A 240 -0.25 10.47 -12.35
N ARG A 241 0.50 11.45 -12.85
CA ARG A 241 -0.05 12.49 -13.75
C ARG A 241 -0.41 11.99 -15.15
N ARG A 242 -0.05 10.76 -15.49
CA ARG A 242 -0.28 10.16 -16.82
C ARG A 242 -1.41 9.14 -16.82
N ILE A 243 -1.94 8.82 -15.65
CA ILE A 243 -3.04 7.89 -15.44
C ILE A 243 -4.34 8.73 -15.30
#